data_fb3bda22299b373d5de238bd225bdbbd
#
_entry.id   fb3bda22299b373d5de238bd225bdbbd
#
_cell.length_a   1.000
_cell.length_b   1.000
_cell.length_c   1.000
_cell.angle_alpha   90.00
_cell.angle_beta   90.00
_cell.angle_gamma   90.00
#
_symmetry.space_group_name_H-M   'P 1'
#
loop_
_entity.id
_entity.type
_entity.pdbx_description
1 polymer ?
#
loop_
_entity_poly.entity_id
_entity_poly.type
_entity_poly.pdbx_seq_one_letter_code
_entity_poly.pdbx_strand_id
1 'polypeptide(L)'
;MFTKKMDRLHRSAYQLQVSEDGTRLKIQGEITFGFSNNFLQALKDHPGLKTIVLNSQGGHIYEARGAAKSIQDKGLNTHASRECSSACTLLFVAGRKRSLAPGAKIGFHQYALSFGNSLPNLDLQKEQEKDLAFFQSQ
;
A
#
# COMPACT_ATOMS: atom_id res chain seq x y z
N MET A 1 -14.01 11.19 -11.10
CA MET A 1 -14.07 12.12 -10.43
C MET A 1 -14.83 12.07 -9.23
N PHE A 2 -15.26 11.07 -8.77
CA PHE A 2 -16.01 10.89 -7.64
C PHE A 2 -15.37 11.23 -6.38
N THR A 3 -14.10 11.04 -6.27
CA THR A 3 -13.43 11.21 -5.00
C THR A 3 -13.27 12.63 -4.57
N LYS A 4 -13.31 13.57 -5.52
CA LYS A 4 -13.10 14.92 -5.18
C LYS A 4 -14.10 15.43 -4.18
N LYS A 5 -15.36 15.07 -4.36
CA LYS A 5 -16.37 15.52 -3.48
C LYS A 5 -16.22 14.89 -2.11
N MET A 6 -15.89 13.62 -2.07
CA MET A 6 -15.71 12.96 -0.81
C MET A 6 -14.54 13.52 -0.05
N ASP A 7 -13.46 13.80 -0.73
CA ASP A 7 -12.30 14.35 -0.07
C ASP A 7 -12.60 15.66 0.61
N ARG A 8 -13.39 16.49 -0.03
CA ARG A 8 -13.73 17.74 0.57
C ARG A 8 -14.51 17.56 1.84
N LEU A 9 -15.42 16.60 1.84
CA LEU A 9 -16.25 16.37 2.99
C LEU A 9 -15.54 15.69 4.14
N HIS A 10 -14.71 14.72 3.81
CA HIS A 10 -14.11 13.89 4.84
C HIS A 10 -12.67 14.21 5.16
N ARG A 11 -12.04 15.03 4.36
CA ARG A 11 -10.65 15.40 4.58
C ARG A 11 -9.77 14.21 4.83
N SER A 12 -9.91 13.20 4.02
CA SER A 12 -9.12 12.00 4.18
C SER A 12 -7.65 12.26 3.92
N ALA A 13 -6.79 11.57 4.65
CA ALA A 13 -5.36 11.66 4.46
C ALA A 13 -4.92 10.97 3.17
N TYR A 14 -5.77 10.18 2.57
CA TYR A 14 -5.46 9.49 1.32
C TYR A 14 -6.66 9.58 0.39
N GLN A 15 -6.40 9.25 -0.87
CA GLN A 15 -7.44 9.19 -1.89
C GLN A 15 -7.41 7.84 -2.57
N LEU A 16 -8.57 7.33 -2.91
CA LEU A 16 -8.73 6.12 -3.71
C LEU A 16 -9.46 6.52 -4.99
N GLN A 17 -8.83 6.27 -6.13
CA GLN A 17 -9.42 6.63 -7.42
C GLN A 17 -9.40 5.46 -8.36
N VAL A 18 -10.55 5.15 -8.94
CA VAL A 18 -10.65 4.07 -9.91
C VAL A 18 -10.53 4.66 -11.32
N SER A 19 -9.77 4.00 -12.18
CA SER A 19 -9.60 4.45 -13.57
C SER A 19 -10.92 4.33 -14.32
N GLU A 20 -11.02 5.04 -15.45
CA GLU A 20 -12.25 5.04 -16.22
C GLU A 20 -12.66 3.65 -16.67
N ASP A 21 -11.69 2.81 -16.99
CA ASP A 21 -12.00 1.46 -17.45
C ASP A 21 -12.23 0.49 -16.29
N GLY A 22 -12.11 0.94 -15.05
CA GLY A 22 -12.40 0.11 -13.89
C GLY A 22 -11.36 -0.93 -13.55
N THR A 23 -10.16 -0.88 -14.16
CA THR A 23 -9.15 -1.91 -13.94
C THR A 23 -8.03 -1.51 -13.00
N ARG A 24 -7.89 -0.22 -12.69
CA ARG A 24 -6.82 0.27 -11.84
C ARG A 24 -7.37 1.09 -10.70
N LEU A 25 -6.83 0.88 -9.51
CA LEU A 25 -7.18 1.68 -8.35
C LEU A 25 -5.91 2.38 -7.88
N LYS A 26 -5.94 3.71 -7.87
CA LYS A 26 -4.82 4.50 -7.43
C LYS A 26 -5.00 4.85 -5.95
N ILE A 27 -3.97 4.57 -5.16
CA ILE A 27 -3.91 4.95 -3.75
C ILE A 27 -2.88 6.05 -3.65
N GLN A 28 -3.28 7.19 -3.10
CA GLN A 28 -2.38 8.31 -2.96
C GLN A 28 -2.53 8.90 -1.57
N GLY A 29 -1.44 9.07 -0.85
CA GLY A 29 -1.45 9.70 0.47
C GLY A 29 -1.13 8.73 1.60
N GLU A 30 -1.45 9.15 2.80
CA GLU A 30 -1.07 8.42 4.01
C GLU A 30 -2.09 7.33 4.35
N ILE A 31 -1.60 6.16 4.70
CA ILE A 31 -2.45 5.04 5.09
C ILE A 31 -2.84 5.24 6.55
N THR A 32 -4.09 5.62 6.79
CA THR A 32 -4.57 5.93 8.13
C THR A 32 -5.60 4.92 8.59
N PHE A 33 -6.06 5.09 9.81
CA PHE A 33 -7.01 4.17 10.41
C PHE A 33 -8.28 4.08 9.55
N GLY A 34 -8.75 2.88 9.30
CA GLY A 34 -9.92 2.65 8.46
C GLY A 34 -9.60 2.38 7.01
N PHE A 35 -8.33 2.55 6.61
CA PHE A 35 -7.91 2.35 5.22
C PHE A 35 -8.27 0.95 4.72
N SER A 36 -8.00 -0.07 5.51
CA SER A 36 -8.22 -1.45 5.07
C SER A 36 -9.68 -1.71 4.70
N ASN A 37 -10.61 -1.20 5.50
CA ASN A 37 -12.02 -1.38 5.22
C ASN A 37 -12.46 -0.62 3.98
N ASN A 38 -11.97 0.61 3.81
CA ASN A 38 -12.31 1.41 2.64
C ASN A 38 -11.72 0.80 1.38
N PHE A 39 -10.52 0.28 1.48
CA PHE A 39 -9.87 -0.38 0.36
C PHE A 39 -10.66 -1.63 -0.05
N LEU A 40 -11.04 -2.45 0.92
CA LEU A 40 -11.79 -3.65 0.64
C LEU A 40 -13.14 -3.30 0.01
N GLN A 41 -13.78 -2.25 0.48
CA GLN A 41 -15.03 -1.82 -0.10
C GLN A 41 -14.86 -1.40 -1.57
N ALA A 42 -13.78 -0.70 -1.87
CA ALA A 42 -13.49 -0.32 -3.25
C ALA A 42 -13.31 -1.55 -4.13
N LEU A 43 -12.64 -2.58 -3.61
CA LEU A 43 -12.47 -3.81 -4.37
C LEU A 43 -13.80 -4.51 -4.63
N LYS A 44 -14.71 -4.46 -3.67
CA LYS A 44 -16.03 -5.06 -3.85
C LYS A 44 -16.87 -4.28 -4.84
N ASP A 45 -16.78 -2.98 -4.80
CA ASP A 45 -17.57 -2.12 -5.68
C ASP A 45 -17.05 -2.16 -7.12
N HIS A 46 -15.80 -2.53 -7.31
CA HIS A 46 -15.18 -2.54 -8.64
C HIS A 46 -14.51 -3.88 -8.91
N PRO A 47 -15.29 -4.92 -9.19
CA PRO A 47 -14.73 -6.27 -9.33
C PRO A 47 -13.81 -6.45 -10.53
N GLY A 48 -13.76 -5.49 -11.43
CA GLY A 48 -12.85 -5.55 -12.56
C GLY A 48 -11.44 -5.06 -12.28
N LEU A 49 -11.17 -4.62 -11.03
CA LEU A 49 -9.84 -4.12 -10.68
C LEU A 49 -8.80 -5.21 -10.83
N LYS A 50 -7.66 -4.87 -11.41
CA LYS A 50 -6.55 -5.78 -11.62
C LYS A 50 -5.24 -5.25 -11.06
N THR A 51 -5.07 -3.95 -11.01
CA THR A 51 -3.81 -3.32 -10.60
C THR A 51 -4.05 -2.24 -9.58
N ILE A 52 -3.24 -2.25 -8.54
CA ILE A 52 -3.24 -1.21 -7.52
C ILE A 52 -2.04 -0.31 -7.78
N VAL A 53 -2.30 0.96 -8.01
CA VAL A 53 -1.24 1.94 -8.28
C VAL A 53 -0.96 2.68 -6.99
N LEU A 54 0.29 2.66 -6.56
CA LEU A 54 0.68 3.14 -5.24
C LEU A 54 1.51 4.42 -5.29
N ASN A 55 1.11 5.39 -4.49
CA ASN A 55 1.91 6.59 -4.27
C ASN A 55 1.64 7.01 -2.82
N SER A 56 2.46 6.49 -1.89
CA SER A 56 2.20 6.68 -0.46
C SER A 56 3.49 6.66 0.32
N GLN A 57 3.59 7.54 1.28
CA GLN A 57 4.70 7.56 2.21
C GLN A 57 4.52 6.54 3.34
N GLY A 58 3.40 5.83 3.35
CA GLY A 58 3.15 4.82 4.36
C GLY A 58 2.12 5.26 5.37
N GLY A 59 2.27 4.80 6.59
CA GLY A 59 1.35 5.15 7.67
C GLY A 59 1.13 3.98 8.62
N HIS A 60 -0.14 3.70 8.87
CA HIS A 60 -0.54 2.74 9.88
C HIS A 60 -0.27 1.31 9.42
N ILE A 61 0.60 0.62 10.11
CA ILE A 61 1.08 -0.67 9.65
C ILE A 61 0.02 -1.78 9.65
N TYR A 62 -0.86 -1.78 10.64
CA TYR A 62 -1.90 -2.81 10.68
C TYR A 62 -2.93 -2.61 9.58
N GLU A 63 -3.22 -1.37 9.23
CA GLU A 63 -4.10 -1.08 8.12
C GLU A 63 -3.46 -1.55 6.81
N ALA A 64 -2.17 -1.31 6.66
CA ALA A 64 -1.46 -1.77 5.48
C ALA A 64 -1.45 -3.29 5.39
N ARG A 65 -1.27 -3.98 6.51
CA ARG A 65 -1.31 -5.44 6.52
C ARG A 65 -2.67 -5.97 6.06
N GLY A 66 -3.75 -5.35 6.54
CA GLY A 66 -5.07 -5.76 6.13
C GLY A 66 -5.30 -5.57 4.63
N ALA A 67 -4.88 -4.43 4.12
CA ALA A 67 -5.02 -4.17 2.68
C ALA A 67 -4.12 -5.11 1.87
N ALA A 68 -2.91 -5.38 2.35
CA ALA A 68 -2.00 -6.30 1.69
C ALA A 68 -2.62 -7.69 1.56
N LYS A 69 -3.30 -8.13 2.60
CA LYS A 69 -3.97 -9.41 2.56
C LYS A 69 -5.02 -9.44 1.46
N SER A 70 -5.78 -8.36 1.31
CA SER A 70 -6.78 -8.26 0.26
C SER A 70 -6.15 -8.30 -1.13
N ILE A 71 -5.02 -7.61 -1.31
CA ILE A 71 -4.30 -7.63 -2.58
C ILE A 71 -3.89 -9.05 -2.92
N GLN A 72 -3.35 -9.73 -1.93
CA GLN A 72 -2.87 -11.08 -2.12
C GLN A 72 -4.00 -12.05 -2.39
N ASP A 73 -5.05 -12.00 -1.61
CA ASP A 73 -6.18 -12.92 -1.77
C ASP A 73 -6.83 -12.79 -3.13
N LYS A 74 -6.84 -11.60 -3.70
CA LYS A 74 -7.46 -11.38 -5.00
C LYS A 74 -6.48 -11.44 -6.16
N GLY A 75 -5.22 -11.70 -5.87
CA GLY A 75 -4.21 -11.83 -6.92
C GLY A 75 -3.99 -10.58 -7.74
N LEU A 76 -4.07 -9.41 -7.09
CA LEU A 76 -3.93 -8.16 -7.80
C LEU A 76 -2.47 -7.81 -8.04
N ASN A 77 -2.22 -7.06 -9.09
CA ASN A 77 -0.89 -6.56 -9.38
C ASN A 77 -0.67 -5.23 -8.68
N THR A 78 0.58 -4.87 -8.44
CA THR A 78 0.90 -3.57 -7.82
C THR A 78 1.89 -2.82 -8.70
N HIS A 79 1.77 -1.50 -8.69
CA HIS A 79 2.62 -0.62 -9.48
C HIS A 79 2.90 0.62 -8.65
N ALA A 80 4.16 0.92 -8.39
CA ALA A 80 4.52 2.13 -7.66
C ALA A 80 4.73 3.24 -8.68
N SER A 81 3.91 4.29 -8.60
CA SER A 81 3.98 5.38 -9.58
C SER A 81 4.99 6.45 -9.19
N ARG A 82 5.19 6.68 -7.91
CA ARG A 82 6.17 7.67 -7.44
C ARG A 82 6.90 7.18 -6.21
N GLU A 83 6.21 7.13 -5.09
CA GLU A 83 6.83 6.73 -3.83
C GLU A 83 5.99 5.64 -3.19
N CYS A 84 6.63 4.63 -2.65
CA CYS A 84 5.95 3.67 -1.81
C CYS A 84 6.91 3.32 -0.70
N SER A 85 6.72 3.95 0.45
CA SER A 85 7.67 3.88 1.56
C SER A 85 7.01 3.34 2.81
N SER A 86 7.83 2.82 3.71
CA SER A 86 7.39 2.38 5.02
C SER A 86 6.23 1.38 4.84
N ALA A 87 5.09 1.60 5.50
CA ALA A 87 3.96 0.66 5.44
C ALA A 87 3.45 0.41 4.03
N CYS A 88 3.64 1.34 3.10
CA CYS A 88 3.22 1.13 1.72
C CYS A 88 3.93 -0.06 1.08
N THR A 89 5.15 -0.34 1.51
CA THR A 89 5.90 -1.46 0.95
C THR A 89 5.19 -2.79 1.17
N LEU A 90 4.38 -2.89 2.23
CA LEU A 90 3.61 -4.10 2.46
C LEU A 90 2.59 -4.32 1.35
N LEU A 91 1.98 -3.23 0.89
CA LEU A 91 1.03 -3.31 -0.22
C LEU A 91 1.75 -3.71 -1.50
N PHE A 92 2.89 -3.09 -1.75
CA PHE A 92 3.63 -3.35 -2.98
C PHE A 92 4.07 -4.80 -3.06
N VAL A 93 4.61 -5.31 -1.98
CA VAL A 93 5.13 -6.68 -1.95
C VAL A 93 4.02 -7.71 -2.10
N ALA A 94 2.80 -7.37 -1.70
CA ALA A 94 1.66 -8.27 -1.80
C ALA A 94 1.19 -8.49 -3.24
N GLY A 95 1.63 -7.67 -4.17
CA GLY A 95 1.21 -7.76 -5.56
C GLY A 95 1.70 -9.02 -6.23
N ARG A 96 0.84 -9.59 -7.06
CA ARG A 96 1.20 -10.78 -7.82
C ARG A 96 2.32 -10.46 -8.81
N LYS A 97 2.16 -9.38 -9.55
CA LYS A 97 3.22 -8.83 -10.39
C LYS A 97 3.46 -7.42 -9.90
N ARG A 98 4.71 -7.04 -9.75
CA ARG A 98 5.09 -5.76 -9.19
C ARG A 98 5.88 -4.98 -10.22
N SER A 99 5.58 -3.71 -10.37
CA SER A 99 6.28 -2.87 -11.33
C SER A 99 6.50 -1.47 -10.75
N LEU A 100 7.46 -0.77 -11.33
CA LEU A 100 7.83 0.56 -10.89
C LEU A 100 7.82 1.50 -12.09
N ALA A 101 7.25 2.67 -11.92
CA ALA A 101 7.40 3.72 -12.93
C ALA A 101 8.85 4.20 -12.91
N PRO A 102 9.34 4.77 -14.00
CA PRO A 102 10.69 5.36 -14.01
C PRO A 102 10.79 6.41 -12.91
N GLY A 103 11.83 6.30 -12.09
CA GLY A 103 12.05 7.24 -11.01
C GLY A 103 11.27 6.96 -9.74
N ALA A 104 10.44 5.92 -9.73
CA ALA A 104 9.70 5.59 -8.52
C ALA A 104 10.64 5.05 -7.46
N LYS A 105 10.28 5.29 -6.20
CA LYS A 105 11.12 4.86 -5.07
C LYS A 105 10.35 3.92 -4.17
N ILE A 106 10.98 2.81 -3.82
CA ILE A 106 10.44 1.87 -2.86
C ILE A 106 11.32 1.95 -1.63
N GLY A 107 10.75 2.28 -0.50
CA GLY A 107 11.54 2.57 0.66
C GLY A 107 11.39 1.68 1.85
N PHE A 108 12.27 0.71 1.98
CA PHE A 108 12.48 0.07 3.25
C PHE A 108 13.55 0.81 4.02
N HIS A 109 14.22 1.75 3.36
CA HIS A 109 15.39 2.39 3.93
C HIS A 109 15.10 3.17 5.19
N GLN A 110 13.87 3.53 5.44
CA GLN A 110 13.56 4.19 6.68
C GLN A 110 13.82 3.31 7.87
N TYR A 111 13.47 2.04 7.78
CA TYR A 111 13.80 1.11 8.82
C TYR A 111 15.33 0.95 8.87
N ALA A 112 15.93 0.78 7.73
CA ALA A 112 17.37 0.59 7.68
C ALA A 112 18.13 1.74 8.27
N LEU A 113 17.74 2.97 7.99
CA LEU A 113 18.41 4.12 8.54
C LEU A 113 18.23 4.22 10.04
N SER A 114 17.05 3.92 10.53
CA SER A 114 16.83 3.94 11.96
C SER A 114 17.67 2.91 12.65
N PHE A 115 17.83 1.76 12.06
CA PHE A 115 18.57 0.70 12.67
C PHE A 115 20.02 0.83 12.48
N GLY A 116 20.47 1.43 11.42
CA GLY A 116 21.87 1.62 11.16
C GLY A 116 22.54 2.36 12.25
N ASN A 117 21.81 3.22 12.93
CA ASN A 117 22.39 3.99 13.97
C ASN A 117 22.02 3.51 15.34
N SER A 118 21.07 2.62 15.47
CA SER A 118 20.66 2.20 16.74
C SER A 118 20.61 0.74 16.75
N LEU A 119 21.65 0.19 17.16
CA LEU A 119 21.75 -1.16 17.22
C LEU A 119 20.62 -1.94 17.71
N PRO A 120 20.01 -1.60 18.70
CA PRO A 120 19.05 -2.46 19.31
C PRO A 120 17.75 -2.57 18.58
N ASN A 121 17.63 -2.03 17.46
CA ASN A 121 16.40 -2.11 16.73
C ASN A 121 16.17 -3.45 16.07
N LEU A 122 16.55 -4.48 16.78
CA LEU A 122 16.31 -5.82 16.34
C LEU A 122 14.82 -6.11 16.24
N ASP A 123 14.02 -5.48 17.09
CA ASP A 123 12.59 -5.74 17.06
C ASP A 123 11.94 -5.26 15.77
N LEU A 124 12.31 -4.09 15.30
CA LEU A 124 11.77 -3.60 14.06
C LEU A 124 12.27 -4.41 12.87
N GLN A 125 13.52 -4.82 12.94
CA GLN A 125 14.07 -5.67 11.91
C GLN A 125 13.31 -6.99 11.85
N LYS A 126 12.99 -7.56 12.99
CA LYS A 126 12.21 -8.78 13.05
C LYS A 126 10.82 -8.59 12.51
N GLU A 127 10.20 -7.44 12.77
CA GLU A 127 8.89 -7.15 12.22
C GLU A 127 8.94 -7.09 10.71
N GLN A 128 9.96 -6.47 10.17
CA GLN A 128 10.12 -6.40 8.74
C GLN A 128 10.31 -7.78 8.14
N GLU A 129 11.09 -8.61 8.79
CA GLU A 129 11.31 -9.98 8.36
C GLU A 129 10.04 -10.82 8.41
N LYS A 130 9.22 -10.61 9.42
CA LYS A 130 7.95 -11.31 9.52
C LYS A 130 7.03 -10.93 8.39
N ASP A 131 6.99 -9.66 8.03
CA ASP A 131 6.14 -9.22 6.95
C ASP A 131 6.59 -9.82 5.62
N LEU A 132 7.90 -9.85 5.39
CA LEU A 132 8.42 -10.46 4.18
C LEU A 132 8.14 -11.96 4.15
N ALA A 133 8.30 -12.61 5.29
CA ALA A 133 8.03 -14.03 5.39
C ALA A 133 6.56 -14.33 5.13
N PHE A 134 5.68 -13.48 5.62
CA PHE A 134 4.26 -13.63 5.39
C PHE A 134 3.97 -13.63 3.90
N PHE A 135 4.52 -12.67 3.17
CA PHE A 135 4.29 -12.60 1.73
C PHE A 135 4.95 -13.74 0.98
N GLN A 136 6.10 -14.17 1.42
CA GLN A 136 6.78 -15.29 0.76
C GLN A 136 6.05 -16.60 0.95
N SER A 137 5.36 -16.77 2.04
CA SER A 137 4.67 -18.02 2.34
C SER A 137 3.39 -18.17 1.55
N GLN A 138 2.94 -17.14 0.93
CA GLN A 138 1.71 -17.19 0.17
C GLN A 138 1.99 -17.55 -1.28
#